data_7a093491f587521a6b520913a483644d
#
_entry.id   7a093491f587521a6b520913a483644d
#
_cell.length_a   1.000
_cell.length_b   1.000
_cell.length_c   1.000
_cell.angle_alpha   90.00
_cell.angle_beta   90.00
_cell.angle_gamma   90.00
#
_symmetry.space_group_name_H-M   'P 1'
#
loop_
_entity.id
_entity.type
_entity.pdbx_description
1 polymer ?
#
loop_
_entity_poly.entity_id
_entity_poly.type
_entity_poly.pdbx_seq_one_letter_code
_entity_poly.pdbx_strand_id
1 'polypeptide(L)'
;MAVAANKRSVMTLFSSASDLYSHQVRIVLAEKGVSVEVELVDEANLPAELVELNPYKSVPTLVDRELALYDSKIIMEYLDERFPHPPLMPVYPVARGNSRLMMYRIERNWYSLARKNC
;
A
#
# COMPACT_ATOMS: atom_id res chain seq x y z
N MET A 1 -2.54 -14.21 17.98
CA MET A 1 -3.20 -13.19 18.79
C MET A 1 -2.94 -11.82 18.19
N ALA A 2 -3.99 -11.08 17.92
CA ALA A 2 -3.88 -9.81 17.19
C ALA A 2 -3.38 -8.64 18.03
N VAL A 3 -2.59 -8.95 19.03
CA VAL A 3 -2.18 -7.96 20.02
C VAL A 3 -1.15 -6.99 19.47
N ALA A 4 -0.35 -7.44 18.50
CA ALA A 4 0.71 -6.61 17.95
C ALA A 4 0.17 -5.33 17.28
N ALA A 5 -0.98 -5.44 16.59
CA ALA A 5 -1.58 -4.29 15.92
C ALA A 5 -2.01 -3.23 16.92
N ASN A 6 -2.53 -3.62 18.07
CA ASN A 6 -3.02 -2.70 19.09
C ASN A 6 -1.92 -1.89 19.74
N LYS A 7 -0.69 -2.39 19.70
CA LYS A 7 0.44 -1.75 20.36
C LYS A 7 1.24 -0.84 19.44
N ARG A 8 0.92 -0.83 18.18
CA ARG A 8 1.64 0.00 17.22
C ARG A 8 1.15 1.44 17.29
N SER A 9 2.04 2.33 17.64
CA SER A 9 1.76 3.77 17.63
C SER A 9 1.99 4.37 16.25
N VAL A 10 2.71 3.66 15.38
CA VAL A 10 3.05 4.12 14.03
C VAL A 10 2.47 3.14 13.04
N MET A 11 1.90 3.68 11.95
CA MET A 11 1.41 2.87 10.85
C MET A 11 2.55 2.04 10.26
N THR A 12 2.29 0.80 9.95
CA THR A 12 3.29 -0.13 9.41
C THR A 12 2.81 -0.70 8.08
N LEU A 13 3.69 -0.71 7.10
CA LEU A 13 3.44 -1.34 5.82
C LEU A 13 4.37 -2.54 5.64
N PHE A 14 3.80 -3.72 5.52
CA PHE A 14 4.53 -4.91 5.10
C PHE A 14 4.59 -4.91 3.59
N SER A 15 5.77 -4.92 3.03
CA SER A 15 5.99 -4.64 1.62
C SER A 15 7.05 -5.56 1.06
N SER A 16 6.90 -5.94 -0.19
CA SER A 16 7.96 -6.64 -0.92
C SER A 16 8.72 -5.65 -1.80
N ALA A 17 10.02 -5.77 -1.83
CA ALA A 17 10.86 -4.89 -2.65
C ALA A 17 10.59 -5.04 -4.15
N SER A 18 10.17 -6.23 -4.57
CA SER A 18 9.94 -6.55 -5.98
C SER A 18 8.48 -6.50 -6.41
N ASP A 19 7.55 -6.34 -5.47
CA ASP A 19 6.13 -6.35 -5.78
C ASP A 19 5.64 -4.97 -6.25
N LEU A 20 4.98 -4.98 -7.39
CA LEU A 20 4.46 -3.75 -8.00
C LEU A 20 3.42 -3.07 -7.13
N TYR A 21 2.52 -3.84 -6.55
CA TYR A 21 1.43 -3.29 -5.73
C TYR A 21 1.95 -2.69 -4.43
N SER A 22 2.96 -3.32 -3.83
CA SER A 22 3.65 -2.75 -2.67
C SER A 22 4.28 -1.41 -3.03
N HIS A 23 4.88 -1.33 -4.20
CA HIS A 23 5.51 -0.11 -4.67
C HIS A 23 4.50 1.03 -4.85
N GLN A 24 3.32 0.72 -5.41
CA GLN A 24 2.25 1.70 -5.56
C GLN A 24 1.84 2.30 -4.21
N VAL A 25 1.68 1.45 -3.20
CA VAL A 25 1.31 1.91 -1.86
C VAL A 25 2.40 2.78 -1.27
N ARG A 26 3.67 2.43 -1.46
CA ARG A 26 4.79 3.25 -0.99
C ARG A 26 4.79 4.63 -1.64
N ILE A 27 4.48 4.70 -2.93
CA ILE A 27 4.36 6.00 -3.64
C ILE A 27 3.25 6.85 -3.02
N VAL A 28 2.09 6.25 -2.77
CA VAL A 28 0.96 6.97 -2.18
C VAL A 28 1.32 7.50 -0.79
N LEU A 29 1.95 6.69 0.03
CA LEU A 29 2.37 7.11 1.36
C LEU A 29 3.35 8.27 1.31
N ALA A 30 4.31 8.22 0.39
CA ALA A 30 5.27 9.30 0.19
C ALA A 30 4.57 10.58 -0.27
N GLU A 31 3.64 10.46 -1.20
CA GLU A 31 2.88 11.58 -1.73
C GLU A 31 2.05 12.26 -0.64
N LYS A 32 1.49 11.48 0.25
CA LYS A 32 0.70 11.98 1.39
C LYS A 32 1.56 12.53 2.51
N GLY A 33 2.86 12.28 2.50
CA GLY A 33 3.76 12.74 3.56
C GLY A 33 3.49 12.10 4.90
N VAL A 34 3.03 10.86 4.91
CA VAL A 34 2.62 10.15 6.12
C VAL A 34 3.81 9.43 6.73
N SER A 35 3.93 9.50 8.05
CA SER A 35 4.92 8.71 8.77
C SER A 35 4.49 7.25 8.81
N VAL A 36 5.34 6.38 8.30
CA VAL A 36 5.06 4.96 8.21
C VAL A 36 6.35 4.17 8.37
N GLU A 37 6.27 3.04 9.07
CA GLU A 37 7.36 2.08 9.08
C GLU A 37 7.14 1.09 7.95
N VAL A 38 8.11 0.98 7.06
CA VAL A 38 8.05 0.00 5.98
C VAL A 38 8.89 -1.20 6.37
N GLU A 39 8.25 -2.34 6.51
CA GLU A 39 8.94 -3.60 6.76
C GLU A 39 9.01 -4.38 5.46
N LEU A 40 10.21 -4.55 4.93
CA LEU A 40 10.42 -5.36 3.75
C LEU A 40 10.39 -6.83 4.16
N VAL A 41 9.59 -7.59 3.45
CA VAL A 41 9.42 -9.01 3.75
C VAL A 41 9.81 -9.85 2.55
N ASP A 42 10.23 -11.08 2.83
CA ASP A 42 10.47 -12.08 1.81
C ASP A 42 9.17 -12.85 1.62
N GLU A 43 8.62 -12.81 0.41
CA GLU A 43 7.35 -13.47 0.12
C GLU A 43 7.42 -14.99 0.29
N ALA A 44 8.61 -15.54 0.20
CA ALA A 44 8.82 -16.97 0.44
C ALA A 44 8.90 -17.34 1.93
N ASN A 45 9.07 -16.34 2.79
CA ASN A 45 9.22 -16.57 4.23
C ASN A 45 8.58 -15.42 5.01
N LEU A 46 7.25 -15.37 5.01
CA LEU A 46 6.52 -14.28 5.64
C LEU A 46 6.62 -14.32 7.16
N PRO A 47 6.72 -13.15 7.81
CA PRO A 47 6.74 -13.10 9.27
C PRO A 47 5.40 -13.58 9.86
N ALA A 48 5.48 -14.18 11.03
CA ALA A 48 4.30 -14.72 11.71
C ALA A 48 3.23 -13.66 11.95
N GLU A 49 3.64 -12.46 12.27
CA GLU A 49 2.73 -11.33 12.48
C GLU A 49 1.88 -11.06 11.24
N LEU A 50 2.50 -11.05 10.08
CA LEU A 50 1.79 -10.83 8.82
C LEU A 50 0.79 -11.94 8.54
N VAL A 51 1.19 -13.19 8.74
CA VAL A 51 0.33 -14.35 8.52
C VAL A 51 -0.90 -14.29 9.42
N GLU A 52 -0.71 -13.82 10.64
CA GLU A 52 -1.79 -13.69 11.62
C GLU A 52 -2.77 -12.57 11.22
N LEU A 53 -2.26 -11.45 10.74
CA LEU A 53 -3.07 -10.29 10.38
C LEU A 53 -3.75 -10.41 9.02
N ASN A 54 -3.15 -11.14 8.10
CA ASN A 54 -3.66 -11.29 6.75
C ASN A 54 -3.79 -12.76 6.38
N PRO A 55 -5.02 -13.29 6.37
CA PRO A 55 -5.25 -14.71 6.08
C PRO A 55 -4.84 -15.11 4.66
N TYR A 56 -4.75 -14.16 3.74
CA TYR A 56 -4.32 -14.43 2.37
C TYR A 56 -2.80 -14.43 2.22
N LYS A 57 -2.08 -14.05 3.27
CA LYS A 57 -0.61 -14.09 3.30
C LYS A 57 0.01 -13.34 2.12
N SER A 58 -0.51 -12.15 1.87
CA SER A 58 -0.10 -11.34 0.72
C SER A 58 0.48 -10.02 1.14
N VAL A 59 1.21 -9.40 0.24
CA VAL A 59 1.70 -8.04 0.38
C VAL A 59 1.13 -7.21 -0.77
N PRO A 60 0.90 -5.92 -0.59
CA PRO A 60 1.12 -5.14 0.63
C PRO A 60 0.06 -5.39 1.70
N THR A 61 0.46 -5.26 2.96
CA THR A 61 -0.46 -5.29 4.09
C THR A 61 -0.15 -4.07 4.95
N LEU A 62 -1.17 -3.24 5.20
CA LEU A 62 -1.04 -2.04 6.01
C LEU A 62 -1.67 -2.26 7.37
N VAL A 63 -0.95 -1.90 8.41
CA VAL A 63 -1.46 -1.95 9.77
C VAL A 63 -1.50 -0.54 10.33
N ASP A 64 -2.69 -0.10 10.73
CA ASP A 64 -2.91 1.17 11.38
C ASP A 64 -3.67 0.90 12.68
N ARG A 65 -2.93 0.91 13.79
CA ARG A 65 -3.45 0.55 15.11
C ARG A 65 -4.05 -0.85 15.10
N GLU A 66 -5.35 -0.98 15.26
CA GLU A 66 -6.03 -2.28 15.28
C GLU A 66 -6.47 -2.75 13.90
N LEU A 67 -6.37 -1.87 12.92
CA LEU A 67 -6.84 -2.15 11.57
C LEU A 67 -5.73 -2.76 10.74
N ALA A 68 -6.00 -3.88 10.11
CA ALA A 68 -5.09 -4.49 9.14
C ALA A 68 -5.81 -4.56 7.80
N LEU A 69 -5.22 -3.95 6.78
CA LEU A 69 -5.78 -3.93 5.44
C LEU A 69 -4.82 -4.58 4.45
N TYR A 70 -5.38 -5.28 3.51
CA TYR A 70 -4.62 -5.89 2.43
C TYR A 70 -5.35 -5.64 1.11
N ASP A 71 -4.64 -5.79 0.00
CA ASP A 71 -5.04 -5.35 -1.33
C ASP A 71 -4.70 -3.87 -1.53
N SER A 72 -3.90 -3.59 -2.55
CA SER A 72 -3.38 -2.25 -2.77
C SER A 72 -4.47 -1.21 -3.00
N LYS A 73 -5.54 -1.57 -3.68
CA LYS A 73 -6.64 -0.63 -3.96
C LYS A 73 -7.36 -0.23 -2.67
N ILE A 74 -7.63 -1.20 -1.83
CA ILE A 74 -8.29 -0.96 -0.54
C ILE A 74 -7.40 -0.09 0.34
N ILE A 75 -6.10 -0.38 0.37
CA ILE A 75 -5.15 0.40 1.14
C ILE A 75 -5.09 1.84 0.63
N MET A 76 -5.03 2.03 -0.68
CA MET A 76 -4.96 3.37 -1.26
C MET A 76 -6.23 4.17 -0.99
N GLU A 77 -7.39 3.54 -1.08
CA GLU A 77 -8.67 4.19 -0.74
C GLU A 77 -8.70 4.60 0.73
N TYR A 78 -8.26 3.72 1.62
CA TYR A 78 -8.18 4.02 3.03
C TYR A 78 -7.26 5.21 3.30
N LEU A 79 -6.09 5.22 2.68
CA LEU A 79 -5.13 6.31 2.86
C LEU A 79 -5.67 7.64 2.35
N ASP A 80 -6.43 7.62 1.26
CA ASP A 80 -7.02 8.83 0.72
C ASP A 80 -8.12 9.39 1.63
N GLU A 81 -8.88 8.52 2.27
CA GLU A 81 -9.89 8.94 3.24
C GLU A 81 -9.28 9.40 4.56
N ARG A 82 -8.26 8.68 5.02
CA ARG A 82 -7.58 8.96 6.29
C ARG A 82 -6.74 10.24 6.21
N PHE A 83 -6.13 10.49 5.06
CA PHE A 83 -5.29 11.64 4.79
C PHE A 83 -5.74 12.29 3.50
N PRO A 84 -6.78 13.14 3.56
CA PRO A 84 -7.41 13.65 2.34
C PRO A 84 -6.57 14.64 1.54
N HIS A 85 -5.48 15.13 2.07
CA HIS A 85 -4.63 16.10 1.37
C HIS A 85 -3.18 15.62 1.26
N PRO A 86 -2.60 15.66 0.06
CA PRO A 86 -3.24 15.93 -1.23
C PRO A 86 -4.13 14.75 -1.65
N PRO A 87 -5.26 15.02 -2.31
CA PRO A 87 -6.16 13.94 -2.72
C PRO A 87 -5.56 13.14 -3.87
N LEU A 88 -5.78 11.82 -3.85
CA LEU A 88 -5.41 10.96 -4.96
C LEU A 88 -6.37 11.13 -6.12
N MET A 89 -7.62 11.36 -5.80
CA MET A 89 -8.71 11.56 -6.77
C MET A 89 -9.30 12.94 -6.53
N PRO A 90 -8.90 13.96 -7.31
CA PRO A 90 -9.46 15.30 -7.16
C PRO A 90 -10.98 15.33 -7.33
N VAL A 91 -11.60 16.34 -6.74
CA VAL A 91 -13.06 16.46 -6.68
C VAL A 91 -13.69 16.64 -8.06
N TYR A 92 -13.04 17.38 -8.95
CA TYR A 92 -13.59 17.68 -10.26
C TYR A 92 -13.43 16.52 -11.24
N PRO A 93 -14.47 16.21 -12.04
CA PRO A 93 -14.45 15.05 -12.93
C PRO A 93 -13.26 15.00 -13.91
N VAL A 94 -12.89 16.14 -14.47
CA VAL A 94 -11.76 16.21 -15.41
C VAL A 94 -10.45 15.85 -14.70
N ALA A 95 -10.25 16.43 -13.54
CA ALA A 95 -9.06 16.16 -12.75
C ALA A 95 -9.03 14.71 -12.26
N ARG A 96 -10.18 14.15 -11.93
CA ARG A 96 -10.30 12.73 -11.59
C ARG A 96 -9.90 11.84 -12.75
N GLY A 97 -10.33 12.18 -13.96
CA GLY A 97 -9.96 11.46 -15.16
C GLY A 97 -8.46 11.44 -15.36
N ASN A 98 -7.83 12.59 -15.19
CA ASN A 98 -6.38 12.72 -15.32
C ASN A 98 -5.65 11.89 -14.25
N SER A 99 -6.14 11.88 -13.03
CA SER A 99 -5.56 11.10 -11.96
C SER A 99 -5.66 9.60 -12.23
N ARG A 100 -6.81 9.16 -12.72
CA ARG A 100 -7.01 7.76 -13.09
C ARG A 100 -6.08 7.35 -14.23
N LEU A 101 -5.92 8.21 -15.21
CA LEU A 101 -5.02 7.95 -16.32
C LEU A 101 -3.58 7.85 -15.82
N MET A 102 -3.18 8.73 -14.93
CA MET A 102 -1.84 8.69 -14.34
C MET A 102 -1.61 7.37 -13.60
N MET A 103 -2.57 6.95 -12.79
CA MET A 103 -2.49 5.68 -12.08
C MET A 103 -2.37 4.50 -13.06
N TYR A 104 -3.15 4.52 -14.12
CA TYR A 104 -3.10 3.51 -15.16
C TYR A 104 -1.73 3.46 -15.81
N ARG A 105 -1.16 4.63 -16.13
CA ARG A 105 0.16 4.71 -16.76
C ARG A 105 1.26 4.20 -15.85
N ILE A 106 1.20 4.55 -14.57
CA ILE A 106 2.18 4.07 -13.59
C ILE A 106 2.12 2.54 -13.53
N GLU A 107 0.93 2.01 -13.38
CA GLU A 107 0.73 0.57 -13.29
C GLU A 107 1.25 -0.15 -14.52
N ARG A 108 0.91 0.35 -15.70
CA ARG A 108 1.31 -0.26 -16.95
C ARG A 108 2.82 -0.20 -17.16
N ASN A 109 3.43 0.94 -16.87
CA ASN A 109 4.87 1.11 -17.04
C ASN A 109 5.67 0.24 -16.08
N TRP A 110 5.21 0.13 -14.84
CA TRP A 110 5.85 -0.74 -13.85
C TRP A 110 5.75 -2.20 -14.25
N TYR A 111 4.61 -2.63 -14.77
CA TYR A 111 4.46 -3.98 -15.28
C TYR A 111 5.43 -4.27 -16.40
N SER A 112 5.59 -3.34 -17.34
CA SER A 112 6.52 -3.48 -18.44
C SER A 112 7.96 -3.65 -17.94
N LEU A 113 8.35 -2.83 -16.97
CA LEU A 113 9.69 -2.91 -16.38
C LEU A 113 9.89 -4.21 -15.62
N ALA A 114 8.91 -4.64 -14.86
CA ALA A 114 9.00 -5.88 -14.13
C ALA A 114 9.17 -7.08 -15.06
N ARG A 115 8.45 -7.08 -16.18
CA ARG A 115 8.58 -8.14 -17.19
C ARG A 115 9.95 -8.16 -17.82
N LYS A 116 10.51 -6.99 -18.13
CA LYS A 116 11.82 -6.92 -18.77
C LYS A 116 12.94 -7.37 -17.86
N ASN A 117 12.75 -7.26 -16.57
CA ASN A 117 13.75 -7.60 -15.57
C ASN A 117 13.60 -9.02 -15.02
N CYS A 118 12.66 -9.77 -15.50
CA CYS A 118 12.49 -11.18 -15.10
C CYS A 118 13.37 -12.12 -15.89
#